data_f4adc522939e684b8e18e285e4977178
#
_entry.id   f4adc522939e684b8e18e285e4977178
#
_cell.length_a   1.000
_cell.length_b   1.000
_cell.length_c   1.000
_cell.angle_alpha   90.00
_cell.angle_beta   90.00
_cell.angle_gamma   90.00
#
_symmetry.space_group_name_H-M   'P 1'
#
loop_
_entity.id
_entity.type
_entity.pdbx_description
1 polymer ?
#
loop_
_entity_poly.entity_id
_entity_poly.type
_entity_poly.pdbx_seq_one_letter_code
_entity_poly.pdbx_strand_id
1 'polypeptide(L)'
;MTPTAPWSVKGRWSALALAATVLLASMSFAATEAAPVRIGIIGTGKIGAALAELWVRSGHEVMISSRHPEGLASLAARLGPQARVGTAADAAAFGTVIMLAVPYASTPQIGHDYAKQLAGKVVLDAGNPYPERDGPMADAARAKGAGPSSKEFLPGVRLVRAFNSIIAGNLLTQANRAGDRIAIPLAGDDPAALKQAAALVRDAGFDPVIVGDLSQARRFDVGSPVYVKLLTASELRAALNIK
;
A
#
# COMPACT_ATOMS: atom_id res chain seq x y z
N MET A 1 29.48 93.95 40.35
CA MET A 1 28.28 93.22 40.68
C MET A 1 28.11 92.09 39.69
N THR A 2 28.46 90.91 40.10
CA THR A 2 28.45 89.69 39.33
C THR A 2 27.14 88.94 39.52
N PRO A 3 26.60 88.33 38.48
CA PRO A 3 25.72 87.19 38.68
C PRO A 3 26.32 85.93 38.12
N THR A 4 26.08 84.91 38.87
CA THR A 4 26.48 83.55 38.80
C THR A 4 25.75 82.79 37.67
N ALA A 5 26.53 81.92 37.02
CA ALA A 5 25.99 81.00 36.01
C ALA A 5 25.36 79.74 36.66
N PRO A 6 24.32 79.18 36.05
CA PRO A 6 23.81 77.85 36.51
C PRO A 6 24.39 76.69 35.74
N TRP A 7 24.52 75.59 36.47
CA TRP A 7 25.03 74.32 36.04
C TRP A 7 24.10 73.55 35.01
N SER A 8 24.70 73.10 33.94
CA SER A 8 24.03 72.21 33.02
C SER A 8 24.43 70.74 33.33
N VAL A 9 23.45 69.98 33.80
CA VAL A 9 23.56 68.56 33.99
C VAL A 9 23.21 67.88 32.66
N LYS A 10 24.18 67.37 31.95
CA LYS A 10 23.96 66.50 30.80
C LYS A 10 23.65 65.07 31.28
N GLY A 11 22.41 64.72 31.33
CA GLY A 11 21.97 63.33 31.51
C GLY A 11 22.28 62.48 30.28
N ARG A 12 23.19 61.55 30.45
CA ARG A 12 23.47 60.53 29.44
C ARG A 12 22.44 59.42 29.59
N TRP A 13 21.50 59.36 28.67
CA TRP A 13 20.57 58.27 28.54
C TRP A 13 21.28 57.16 27.78
N SER A 14 21.68 56.11 28.48
CA SER A 14 22.17 54.86 27.89
C SER A 14 20.99 54.08 27.33
N ALA A 15 20.83 54.02 26.02
CA ALA A 15 19.86 53.18 25.35
C ALA A 15 20.35 51.70 25.45
N LEU A 16 19.72 50.94 26.35
CA LEU A 16 19.83 49.49 26.35
C LEU A 16 18.99 48.94 25.20
N ALA A 17 19.67 48.59 24.13
CA ALA A 17 19.05 47.85 23.05
C ALA A 17 18.87 46.39 23.49
N LEU A 18 17.66 45.97 23.81
CA LEU A 18 17.27 44.60 24.08
C LEU A 18 17.18 43.88 22.72
N ALA A 19 18.25 43.10 22.39
CA ALA A 19 18.23 42.20 21.25
C ALA A 19 17.40 40.95 21.64
N ALA A 20 16.13 40.96 21.28
CA ALA A 20 15.29 39.75 21.37
C ALA A 20 15.66 38.79 20.25
N THR A 21 16.53 37.82 20.55
CA THR A 21 16.84 36.72 19.63
C THR A 21 15.64 35.77 19.62
N VAL A 22 14.77 35.89 18.63
CA VAL A 22 13.71 34.93 18.39
C VAL A 22 14.34 33.66 17.81
N LEU A 23 14.54 32.65 18.65
CA LEU A 23 14.90 31.30 18.23
C LEU A 23 13.67 30.68 17.58
N LEU A 24 13.54 30.76 16.26
CA LEU A 24 12.61 29.94 15.48
C LEU A 24 13.10 28.50 15.52
N ALA A 25 12.61 27.74 16.48
CA ALA A 25 12.74 26.29 16.47
C ALA A 25 11.94 25.77 15.28
N SER A 26 12.63 25.50 14.18
CA SER A 26 12.10 24.77 13.05
C SER A 26 11.79 23.33 13.55
N MET A 27 10.58 23.08 14.00
CA MET A 27 10.08 21.73 14.19
C MET A 27 9.95 21.12 12.79
N SER A 28 11.03 20.48 12.33
CA SER A 28 10.93 19.53 11.23
C SER A 28 9.97 18.44 11.70
N PHE A 29 8.75 18.48 11.20
CA PHE A 29 7.88 17.31 11.20
C PHE A 29 8.57 16.28 10.30
N ALA A 30 9.45 15.47 10.88
CA ALA A 30 9.86 14.23 10.26
C ALA A 30 8.56 13.44 10.06
N ALA A 31 8.12 13.29 8.81
CA ALA A 31 7.10 12.33 8.48
C ALA A 31 7.59 11.01 9.07
N THR A 32 6.84 10.45 9.99
CA THR A 32 7.16 9.16 10.62
C THR A 32 7.10 8.15 9.47
N GLU A 33 8.25 7.83 8.87
CA GLU A 33 8.34 6.72 7.93
C GLU A 33 7.79 5.49 8.63
N ALA A 34 6.79 4.88 8.01
CA ALA A 34 6.21 3.66 8.55
C ALA A 34 7.34 2.61 8.68
N ALA A 35 7.40 1.94 9.83
CA ALA A 35 8.42 0.92 10.05
C ALA A 35 8.42 -0.11 8.91
N PRO A 36 9.61 -0.55 8.43
CA PRO A 36 9.71 -1.53 7.37
C PRO A 36 8.88 -2.77 7.64
N VAL A 37 8.09 -3.18 6.65
CA VAL A 37 7.24 -4.39 6.71
C VAL A 37 7.90 -5.50 5.92
N ARG A 38 7.86 -6.72 6.44
CA ARG A 38 8.24 -7.93 5.68
C ARG A 38 7.05 -8.37 4.84
N ILE A 39 7.18 -8.30 3.52
CA ILE A 39 6.12 -8.63 2.57
C ILE A 39 6.49 -9.91 1.82
N GLY A 40 5.68 -10.96 1.97
CA GLY A 40 5.78 -12.16 1.15
C GLY A 40 4.90 -12.03 -0.08
N ILE A 41 5.48 -12.16 -1.27
CA ILE A 41 4.73 -12.11 -2.53
C ILE A 41 4.61 -13.52 -3.09
N ILE A 42 3.40 -14.06 -3.08
CA ILE A 42 3.06 -15.33 -3.71
C ILE A 42 2.56 -15.04 -5.12
N GLY A 43 3.39 -15.37 -6.10
CA GLY A 43 3.13 -15.06 -7.50
C GLY A 43 3.83 -13.80 -7.99
N THR A 44 5.04 -13.95 -8.52
CA THR A 44 5.83 -12.86 -9.09
C THR A 44 5.63 -12.77 -10.60
N GLY A 45 4.36 -12.64 -11.00
CA GLY A 45 4.00 -12.21 -12.36
C GLY A 45 4.11 -10.69 -12.51
N LYS A 46 3.46 -10.12 -13.54
CA LYS A 46 3.55 -8.67 -13.82
C LYS A 46 3.11 -7.80 -12.62
N ILE A 47 2.03 -8.15 -11.93
CA ILE A 47 1.54 -7.42 -10.75
C ILE A 47 2.52 -7.59 -9.57
N GLY A 48 2.87 -8.84 -9.21
CA GLY A 48 3.76 -9.10 -8.09
C GLY A 48 5.15 -8.49 -8.25
N ALA A 49 5.71 -8.52 -9.45
CA ALA A 49 7.01 -7.90 -9.75
C ALA A 49 6.97 -6.38 -9.62
N ALA A 50 5.92 -5.73 -10.15
CA ALA A 50 5.77 -4.28 -10.04
C ALA A 50 5.58 -3.82 -8.58
N LEU A 51 4.75 -4.54 -7.81
CA LEU A 51 4.56 -4.23 -6.39
C LEU A 51 5.82 -4.50 -5.56
N ALA A 52 6.59 -5.57 -5.87
CA ALA A 52 7.89 -5.80 -5.25
C ALA A 52 8.82 -4.60 -5.42
N GLU A 53 8.90 -4.07 -6.64
CA GLU A 53 9.74 -2.91 -6.93
C GLU A 53 9.29 -1.65 -6.17
N LEU A 54 7.99 -1.36 -6.14
CA LEU A 54 7.45 -0.21 -5.43
C LEU A 54 7.69 -0.30 -3.92
N TRP A 55 7.46 -1.45 -3.31
CA TRP A 55 7.65 -1.64 -1.88
C TRP A 55 9.12 -1.67 -1.45
N VAL A 56 10.01 -2.25 -2.27
CA VAL A 56 11.46 -2.14 -2.02
C VAL A 56 11.92 -0.68 -2.08
N ARG A 57 11.46 0.10 -3.07
CA ARG A 57 11.74 1.55 -3.15
C ARG A 57 11.23 2.34 -1.94
N SER A 58 10.18 1.86 -1.29
CA SER A 58 9.63 2.44 -0.06
C SER A 58 10.25 1.86 1.23
N GLY A 59 11.35 1.12 1.11
CA GLY A 59 12.12 0.63 2.26
C GLY A 59 11.64 -0.68 2.88
N HIS A 60 10.67 -1.38 2.29
CA HIS A 60 10.19 -2.68 2.79
C HIS A 60 11.10 -3.83 2.38
N GLU A 61 11.14 -4.88 3.22
CA GLU A 61 11.77 -6.15 2.87
C GLU A 61 10.76 -7.03 2.13
N VAL A 62 11.16 -7.54 0.96
CA VAL A 62 10.26 -8.31 0.10
C VAL A 62 10.84 -9.69 -0.19
N MET A 63 10.04 -10.74 -0.02
CA MET A 63 10.36 -12.06 -0.55
C MET A 63 9.45 -12.36 -1.74
N ILE A 64 10.06 -12.45 -2.93
CA ILE A 64 9.37 -12.78 -4.17
C ILE A 64 9.38 -14.29 -4.40
N SER A 65 8.26 -14.85 -4.87
CA SER A 65 8.16 -16.27 -5.11
C SER A 65 7.38 -16.62 -6.38
N SER A 66 7.74 -17.72 -6.99
CA SER A 66 7.02 -18.30 -8.12
C SER A 66 7.12 -19.83 -8.07
N ARG A 67 6.44 -20.51 -9.01
CA ARG A 67 6.61 -21.96 -9.21
C ARG A 67 8.02 -22.32 -9.71
N HIS A 68 8.72 -21.32 -10.27
CA HIS A 68 10.09 -21.44 -10.79
C HIS A 68 10.94 -20.32 -10.17
N PRO A 69 11.35 -20.45 -8.90
CA PRO A 69 12.08 -19.40 -8.18
C PRO A 69 13.40 -19.04 -8.83
N GLU A 70 14.06 -19.99 -9.48
CA GLU A 70 15.32 -19.82 -10.23
C GLU A 70 15.22 -18.73 -11.30
N GLY A 71 14.05 -18.56 -11.90
CA GLY A 71 13.77 -17.51 -12.90
C GLY A 71 13.68 -16.09 -12.31
N LEU A 72 13.68 -15.94 -10.97
CA LEU A 72 13.54 -14.66 -10.30
C LEU A 72 14.88 -14.02 -9.89
N ALA A 73 16.01 -14.68 -10.09
CA ALA A 73 17.32 -14.22 -9.65
C ALA A 73 17.68 -12.83 -10.23
N SER A 74 17.42 -12.61 -11.53
CA SER A 74 17.67 -11.34 -12.20
C SER A 74 16.78 -10.20 -11.66
N LEU A 75 15.53 -10.50 -11.32
CA LEU A 75 14.64 -9.54 -10.69
C LEU A 75 15.12 -9.18 -9.30
N ALA A 76 15.46 -10.16 -8.47
CA ALA A 76 15.98 -9.90 -7.12
C ALA A 76 17.27 -9.07 -7.15
N ALA A 77 18.21 -9.38 -8.05
CA ALA A 77 19.43 -8.59 -8.21
C ALA A 77 19.14 -7.12 -8.57
N ARG A 78 18.16 -6.87 -9.43
CA ARG A 78 17.74 -5.50 -9.81
C ARG A 78 17.04 -4.77 -8.66
N LEU A 79 16.27 -5.48 -7.85
CA LEU A 79 15.57 -4.91 -6.68
C LEU A 79 16.53 -4.60 -5.52
N GLY A 80 17.68 -5.26 -5.45
CA GLY A 80 18.70 -5.01 -4.44
C GLY A 80 18.52 -5.81 -3.14
N PRO A 81 19.25 -5.45 -2.07
CA PRO A 81 19.43 -6.30 -0.88
C PRO A 81 18.16 -6.52 -0.04
N GLN A 82 17.15 -5.70 -0.21
CA GLN A 82 15.85 -5.84 0.48
C GLN A 82 14.93 -6.88 -0.19
N ALA A 83 15.31 -7.37 -1.37
CA ALA A 83 14.57 -8.40 -2.08
C ALA A 83 15.25 -9.77 -1.95
N ARG A 84 14.45 -10.78 -1.63
CA ARG A 84 14.88 -12.18 -1.52
C ARG A 84 14.03 -13.05 -2.45
N VAL A 85 14.60 -14.13 -2.93
CA VAL A 85 13.88 -15.15 -3.69
C VAL A 85 13.60 -16.34 -2.78
N GLY A 86 12.41 -16.91 -2.90
CA GLY A 86 12.03 -18.12 -2.19
C GLY A 86 10.91 -18.87 -2.90
N THR A 87 10.53 -20.00 -2.31
CA THR A 87 9.32 -20.73 -2.67
C THR A 87 8.07 -19.97 -2.16
N ALA A 88 6.88 -20.38 -2.58
CA ALA A 88 5.64 -19.84 -2.03
C ALA A 88 5.51 -20.12 -0.52
N ALA A 89 6.00 -21.24 -0.03
CA ALA A 89 6.08 -21.56 1.40
C ALA A 89 7.01 -20.59 2.15
N ASP A 90 8.18 -20.30 1.58
CA ASP A 90 9.13 -19.37 2.17
C ASP A 90 8.54 -17.94 2.22
N ALA A 91 7.90 -17.48 1.15
CA ALA A 91 7.24 -16.19 1.10
C ALA A 91 6.09 -16.10 2.11
N ALA A 92 5.27 -17.17 2.21
CA ALA A 92 4.20 -17.24 3.20
C ALA A 92 4.73 -17.23 4.64
N ALA A 93 5.87 -17.84 4.92
CA ALA A 93 6.50 -17.84 6.24
C ALA A 93 7.19 -16.50 6.55
N PHE A 94 7.91 -15.91 5.59
CA PHE A 94 8.68 -14.69 5.73
C PHE A 94 7.80 -13.46 6.01
N GLY A 95 6.74 -13.28 5.20
CA GLY A 95 5.91 -12.08 5.25
C GLY A 95 5.08 -11.97 6.54
N THR A 96 5.06 -10.80 7.15
CA THR A 96 4.04 -10.43 8.13
C THR A 96 2.75 -9.99 7.42
N VAL A 97 2.90 -9.54 6.17
CA VAL A 97 1.83 -9.30 5.20
C VAL A 97 2.12 -10.12 3.95
N ILE A 98 1.09 -10.66 3.33
CA ILE A 98 1.20 -11.45 2.11
C ILE A 98 0.50 -10.71 0.96
N MET A 99 1.19 -10.61 -0.16
CA MET A 99 0.59 -10.22 -1.43
C MET A 99 0.34 -11.47 -2.27
N LEU A 100 -0.92 -11.76 -2.57
CA LEU A 100 -1.34 -12.87 -3.43
C LEU A 100 -1.62 -12.32 -4.85
N ALA A 101 -0.74 -12.65 -5.80
CA ALA A 101 -0.80 -12.17 -7.18
C ALA A 101 -0.67 -13.33 -8.18
N VAL A 102 -1.52 -14.34 -8.03
CA VAL A 102 -1.56 -15.58 -8.83
C VAL A 102 -2.81 -15.63 -9.72
N PRO A 103 -2.86 -16.51 -10.73
CA PRO A 103 -4.12 -16.90 -11.36
C PRO A 103 -5.14 -17.35 -10.32
N TYR A 104 -6.39 -16.89 -10.45
CA TYR A 104 -7.41 -17.08 -9.42
C TYR A 104 -7.64 -18.57 -9.09
N ALA A 105 -7.57 -19.44 -10.09
CA ALA A 105 -7.68 -20.89 -9.92
C ALA A 105 -6.63 -21.52 -8.97
N SER A 106 -5.53 -20.82 -8.72
CA SER A 106 -4.50 -21.31 -7.78
C SER A 106 -4.80 -20.97 -6.32
N THR A 107 -5.76 -20.08 -6.04
CA THR A 107 -6.05 -19.59 -4.70
C THR A 107 -6.48 -20.67 -3.72
N PRO A 108 -7.37 -21.63 -4.07
CA PRO A 108 -7.76 -22.71 -3.18
C PRO A 108 -6.58 -23.58 -2.75
N GLN A 109 -5.71 -23.95 -3.70
CA GLN A 109 -4.54 -24.78 -3.43
C GLN A 109 -3.56 -24.07 -2.50
N ILE A 110 -3.34 -22.75 -2.71
CA ILE A 110 -2.48 -21.93 -1.85
C ILE A 110 -3.04 -21.87 -0.43
N GLY A 111 -4.35 -21.68 -0.28
CA GLY A 111 -5.01 -21.65 1.01
C GLY A 111 -4.91 -22.97 1.75
N HIS A 112 -4.98 -24.11 1.02
CA HIS A 112 -4.79 -25.45 1.58
C HIS A 112 -3.33 -25.69 1.99
N ASP A 113 -2.39 -25.48 1.07
CA ASP A 113 -0.99 -25.88 1.25
C ASP A 113 -0.26 -25.02 2.29
N TYR A 114 -0.61 -23.73 2.38
CA TYR A 114 0.07 -22.76 3.25
C TYR A 114 -0.82 -22.26 4.39
N ALA A 115 -1.89 -22.96 4.73
CA ALA A 115 -2.84 -22.58 5.77
C ALA A 115 -2.16 -22.17 7.09
N LYS A 116 -1.17 -22.95 7.53
CA LYS A 116 -0.45 -22.69 8.79
C LYS A 116 0.38 -21.40 8.73
N GLN A 117 1.09 -21.17 7.61
CA GLN A 117 1.92 -20.00 7.42
C GLN A 117 1.10 -18.71 7.21
N LEU A 118 -0.10 -18.83 6.64
CA LEU A 118 -1.00 -17.72 6.34
C LEU A 118 -1.90 -17.34 7.52
N ALA A 119 -2.13 -18.27 8.46
CA ALA A 119 -3.05 -18.06 9.58
C ALA A 119 -2.80 -16.75 10.33
N GLY A 120 -3.85 -15.95 10.50
CA GLY A 120 -3.82 -14.66 11.21
C GLY A 120 -3.14 -13.52 10.46
N LYS A 121 -2.50 -13.78 9.33
CA LYS A 121 -1.81 -12.73 8.55
C LYS A 121 -2.78 -11.91 7.71
N VAL A 122 -2.39 -10.68 7.45
CA VAL A 122 -3.06 -9.85 6.44
C VAL A 122 -2.63 -10.34 5.06
N VAL A 123 -3.62 -10.65 4.22
CA VAL A 123 -3.41 -11.09 2.84
C VAL A 123 -4.10 -10.09 1.91
N LEU A 124 -3.30 -9.41 1.07
CA LEU A 124 -3.79 -8.60 -0.02
C LEU A 124 -3.98 -9.50 -1.23
N ASP A 125 -5.19 -9.55 -1.78
CA ASP A 125 -5.54 -10.39 -2.92
C ASP A 125 -5.84 -9.55 -4.16
N ALA A 126 -4.99 -9.69 -5.18
CA ALA A 126 -5.15 -9.09 -6.50
C ALA A 126 -5.73 -10.07 -7.55
N GLY A 127 -6.13 -11.26 -7.14
CA GLY A 127 -6.66 -12.28 -8.04
C GLY A 127 -8.00 -11.85 -8.65
N ASN A 128 -8.19 -12.11 -9.93
CA ASN A 128 -9.45 -11.91 -10.63
C ASN A 128 -9.88 -13.22 -11.29
N PRO A 129 -11.15 -13.67 -11.07
CA PRO A 129 -11.66 -14.86 -11.73
C PRO A 129 -12.01 -14.56 -13.21
N TYR A 130 -11.24 -15.14 -14.14
CA TYR A 130 -11.49 -15.06 -15.57
C TYR A 130 -11.88 -16.43 -16.11
N PRO A 131 -13.14 -16.65 -16.57
CA PRO A 131 -13.59 -17.96 -17.04
C PRO A 131 -12.68 -18.59 -18.10
N GLU A 132 -12.12 -17.78 -18.98
CA GLU A 132 -11.25 -18.22 -20.08
C GLU A 132 -9.92 -18.82 -19.56
N ARG A 133 -9.48 -18.41 -18.36
CA ARG A 133 -8.23 -18.87 -17.73
C ARG A 133 -8.49 -19.87 -16.60
N ASP A 134 -9.50 -19.59 -15.79
CA ASP A 134 -9.73 -20.24 -14.51
C ASP A 134 -10.88 -21.26 -14.55
N GLY A 135 -11.59 -21.37 -15.69
CA GLY A 135 -12.65 -22.35 -15.91
C GLY A 135 -13.92 -22.10 -15.08
N PRO A 136 -14.77 -23.14 -14.86
CA PRO A 136 -16.07 -22.99 -14.19
C PRO A 136 -16.01 -22.45 -12.76
N MET A 137 -14.87 -22.61 -12.09
CA MET A 137 -14.64 -22.00 -10.77
C MET A 137 -14.74 -20.47 -10.82
N ALA A 138 -14.31 -19.86 -11.92
CA ALA A 138 -14.39 -18.41 -12.09
C ALA A 138 -15.83 -17.92 -12.16
N ASP A 139 -16.71 -18.66 -12.84
CA ASP A 139 -18.13 -18.30 -12.92
C ASP A 139 -18.79 -18.35 -11.54
N ALA A 140 -18.53 -19.40 -10.77
CA ALA A 140 -19.03 -19.53 -9.41
C ALA A 140 -18.52 -18.39 -8.50
N ALA A 141 -17.22 -18.06 -8.60
CA ALA A 141 -16.62 -16.98 -7.83
C ALA A 141 -17.16 -15.60 -8.22
N ARG A 142 -17.43 -15.36 -9.50
CA ARG A 142 -18.05 -14.10 -9.96
C ARG A 142 -19.49 -13.97 -9.50
N ALA A 143 -20.28 -15.04 -9.56
CA ALA A 143 -21.66 -15.05 -9.09
C ALA A 143 -21.75 -14.75 -7.59
N LYS A 144 -20.91 -15.36 -6.78
CA LYS A 144 -20.82 -15.14 -5.33
C LYS A 144 -20.17 -13.79 -4.96
N GLY A 145 -19.26 -13.31 -5.77
CA GLY A 145 -18.31 -12.22 -5.52
C GLY A 145 -16.90 -12.75 -5.25
N ALA A 146 -15.90 -12.17 -5.90
CA ALA A 146 -14.52 -12.64 -5.75
C ALA A 146 -13.99 -12.51 -4.31
N GLY A 147 -14.35 -11.44 -3.59
CA GLY A 147 -13.97 -11.24 -2.19
C GLY A 147 -14.47 -12.36 -1.27
N PRO A 148 -15.77 -12.61 -1.16
CA PRO A 148 -16.33 -13.73 -0.38
C PRO A 148 -15.78 -15.09 -0.80
N SER A 149 -15.58 -15.34 -2.09
CA SER A 149 -15.02 -16.62 -2.57
C SER A 149 -13.55 -16.79 -2.16
N SER A 150 -12.72 -15.73 -2.29
CA SER A 150 -11.32 -15.77 -1.84
C SER A 150 -11.22 -16.02 -0.33
N LYS A 151 -12.14 -15.48 0.46
CA LYS A 151 -12.18 -15.72 1.91
C LYS A 151 -12.42 -17.19 2.26
N GLU A 152 -13.25 -17.87 1.50
CA GLU A 152 -13.48 -19.32 1.68
C GLU A 152 -12.26 -20.15 1.29
N PHE A 153 -11.57 -19.74 0.23
CA PHE A 153 -10.36 -20.41 -0.22
C PHE A 153 -9.16 -20.18 0.72
N LEU A 154 -9.19 -19.12 1.51
CA LEU A 154 -8.11 -18.69 2.40
C LEU A 154 -8.61 -18.62 3.86
N PRO A 155 -8.95 -19.77 4.48
CA PRO A 155 -9.48 -19.76 5.83
C PRO A 155 -8.44 -19.25 6.85
N GLY A 156 -8.90 -18.52 7.86
CA GLY A 156 -8.06 -18.02 8.94
C GLY A 156 -7.18 -16.81 8.61
N VAL A 157 -7.22 -16.28 7.38
CA VAL A 157 -6.51 -15.04 7.03
C VAL A 157 -7.37 -13.79 7.26
N ARG A 158 -6.71 -12.66 7.38
CA ARG A 158 -7.30 -11.32 7.41
C ARG A 158 -7.25 -10.73 6.01
N LEU A 159 -8.24 -11.11 5.19
CA LEU A 159 -8.24 -10.85 3.75
C LEU A 159 -8.61 -9.41 3.42
N VAL A 160 -7.86 -8.81 2.50
CA VAL A 160 -8.19 -7.52 1.87
C VAL A 160 -8.06 -7.65 0.36
N ARG A 161 -9.14 -7.38 -0.36
CA ARG A 161 -9.09 -7.22 -1.82
C ARG A 161 -8.39 -5.91 -2.15
N ALA A 162 -7.32 -5.98 -2.94
CA ALA A 162 -6.50 -4.82 -3.32
C ALA A 162 -5.73 -5.08 -4.61
N PHE A 163 -5.47 -4.04 -5.41
CA PHE A 163 -4.68 -4.08 -6.66
C PHE A 163 -5.27 -4.99 -7.77
N ASN A 164 -6.48 -5.48 -7.59
CA ASN A 164 -7.18 -6.31 -8.59
C ASN A 164 -7.78 -5.48 -9.74
N SER A 165 -8.00 -4.18 -9.53
CA SER A 165 -8.64 -3.26 -10.49
C SER A 165 -7.66 -2.27 -11.16
N ILE A 166 -6.38 -2.60 -11.20
CA ILE A 166 -5.35 -1.82 -11.91
C ILE A 166 -4.60 -2.71 -12.88
N ILE A 167 -4.32 -2.20 -14.09
CA ILE A 167 -3.49 -2.91 -15.07
C ILE A 167 -2.03 -2.88 -14.61
N ALA A 168 -1.34 -4.02 -14.70
CA ALA A 168 0.05 -4.16 -14.26
C ALA A 168 1.01 -3.09 -14.83
N GLY A 169 0.84 -2.73 -16.10
CA GLY A 169 1.64 -1.67 -16.73
C GLY A 169 1.47 -0.30 -16.08
N ASN A 170 0.34 -0.05 -15.45
CA ASN A 170 0.05 1.21 -14.77
C ASN A 170 0.65 1.29 -13.36
N LEU A 171 1.04 0.18 -12.75
CA LEU A 171 1.62 0.19 -11.41
C LEU A 171 2.91 1.02 -11.37
N LEU A 172 3.86 0.77 -12.26
CA LEU A 172 5.12 1.52 -12.28
C LEU A 172 4.99 2.91 -12.90
N THR A 173 4.08 3.10 -13.87
CA THR A 173 3.95 4.37 -14.59
C THR A 173 3.09 5.39 -13.88
N GLN A 174 2.17 4.96 -13.01
CA GLN A 174 1.25 5.84 -12.28
C GLN A 174 1.58 5.99 -10.79
N ALA A 175 2.49 5.17 -10.25
CA ALA A 175 2.95 5.32 -8.87
C ALA A 175 3.60 6.68 -8.67
N ASN A 176 3.23 7.36 -7.57
CA ASN A 176 3.78 8.68 -7.21
C ASN A 176 3.69 9.74 -8.33
N ARG A 177 2.70 9.64 -9.23
CA ARG A 177 2.51 10.66 -10.27
C ARG A 177 2.30 12.05 -9.64
N ALA A 178 2.66 13.09 -10.35
CA ALA A 178 2.42 14.48 -9.92
C ALA A 178 0.91 14.78 -9.86
N GLY A 179 0.52 15.62 -8.90
CA GLY A 179 -0.88 15.94 -8.63
C GLY A 179 -1.61 14.83 -7.88
N ASP A 180 -2.91 14.68 -8.15
CA ASP A 180 -3.74 13.66 -7.49
C ASP A 180 -3.31 12.25 -7.89
N ARG A 181 -3.02 11.42 -6.90
CA ARG A 181 -2.63 10.02 -7.13
C ARG A 181 -3.82 9.19 -7.62
N ILE A 182 -3.51 8.11 -8.34
CA ILE A 182 -4.50 7.10 -8.68
C ILE A 182 -4.96 6.38 -7.42
N ALA A 183 -6.25 6.15 -7.32
CA ALA A 183 -6.86 5.41 -6.23
C ALA A 183 -6.79 3.89 -6.44
N ILE A 184 -6.49 3.18 -5.36
CA ILE A 184 -6.66 1.72 -5.27
C ILE A 184 -7.84 1.44 -4.31
N PRO A 185 -8.94 0.85 -4.80
CA PRO A 185 -10.04 0.45 -3.95
C PRO A 185 -9.66 -0.73 -3.06
N LEU A 186 -10.13 -0.71 -1.82
CA LEU A 186 -9.92 -1.74 -0.81
C LEU A 186 -11.25 -2.25 -0.27
N ALA A 187 -11.37 -3.56 -0.10
CA ALA A 187 -12.48 -4.18 0.62
C ALA A 187 -11.96 -5.29 1.55
N GLY A 188 -12.48 -5.32 2.78
CA GLY A 188 -12.07 -6.29 3.79
C GLY A 188 -12.95 -6.22 5.03
N ASP A 189 -13.03 -7.32 5.77
CA ASP A 189 -13.92 -7.41 6.95
C ASP A 189 -13.22 -6.95 8.24
N ASP A 190 -11.88 -6.85 8.24
CA ASP A 190 -11.07 -6.50 9.40
C ASP A 190 -10.54 -5.06 9.28
N PRO A 191 -10.97 -4.13 10.14
CA PRO A 191 -10.53 -2.72 10.07
C PRO A 191 -9.02 -2.53 10.24
N ALA A 192 -8.35 -3.38 11.06
CA ALA A 192 -6.91 -3.27 11.25
C ALA A 192 -6.14 -3.80 10.03
N ALA A 193 -6.66 -4.85 9.36
CA ALA A 193 -6.12 -5.31 8.07
C ALA A 193 -6.29 -4.26 6.98
N LEU A 194 -7.45 -3.61 6.89
CA LEU A 194 -7.70 -2.51 5.97
C LEU A 194 -6.75 -1.33 6.20
N LYS A 195 -6.49 -0.97 7.47
CA LYS A 195 -5.52 0.08 7.82
C LYS A 195 -4.11 -0.28 7.35
N GLN A 196 -3.69 -1.51 7.55
CA GLN A 196 -2.36 -1.99 7.12
C GLN A 196 -2.25 -2.05 5.59
N ALA A 197 -3.28 -2.56 4.90
CA ALA A 197 -3.34 -2.56 3.44
C ALA A 197 -3.32 -1.13 2.87
N ALA A 198 -4.05 -0.19 3.49
CA ALA A 198 -4.06 1.21 3.09
C ALA A 198 -2.68 1.88 3.24
N ALA A 199 -1.90 1.52 4.26
CA ALA A 199 -0.52 1.99 4.39
C ALA A 199 0.33 1.48 3.21
N LEU A 200 0.29 0.17 2.91
CA LEU A 200 1.04 -0.42 1.81
C LEU A 200 0.61 0.09 0.43
N VAL A 201 -0.64 0.51 0.26
CA VAL A 201 -1.11 1.19 -0.97
C VAL A 201 -0.44 2.56 -1.09
N ARG A 202 -0.35 3.34 0.01
CA ARG A 202 0.35 4.64 0.00
C ARG A 202 1.85 4.48 -0.28
N ASP A 203 2.47 3.49 0.34
CA ASP A 203 3.88 3.17 0.15
C ASP A 203 4.19 2.72 -1.28
N ALA A 204 3.23 2.08 -1.94
CA ALA A 204 3.29 1.79 -3.38
C ALA A 204 3.03 3.02 -4.28
N GLY A 205 2.74 4.20 -3.71
CA GLY A 205 2.57 5.44 -4.46
C GLY A 205 1.15 5.73 -4.95
N PHE A 206 0.13 5.13 -4.32
CA PHE A 206 -1.28 5.27 -4.67
C PHE A 206 -2.12 5.79 -3.50
N ASP A 207 -3.35 6.21 -3.76
CA ASP A 207 -4.31 6.59 -2.72
C ASP A 207 -5.26 5.43 -2.40
N PRO A 208 -5.33 4.96 -1.14
CA PRO A 208 -6.28 3.93 -0.76
C PRO A 208 -7.69 4.49 -0.61
N VAL A 209 -8.68 3.81 -1.17
CA VAL A 209 -10.10 4.10 -0.95
C VAL A 209 -10.78 2.85 -0.38
N ILE A 210 -11.15 2.89 0.89
CA ILE A 210 -11.89 1.80 1.54
C ILE A 210 -13.34 1.83 1.05
N VAL A 211 -13.76 0.76 0.39
CA VAL A 211 -15.10 0.63 -0.20
C VAL A 211 -16.07 -0.05 0.75
N GLY A 212 -15.58 -0.91 1.63
CA GLY A 212 -16.38 -1.61 2.64
C GLY A 212 -15.83 -3.00 2.97
N ASP A 213 -16.72 -3.90 3.40
CA ASP A 213 -16.40 -5.30 3.64
C ASP A 213 -16.12 -6.07 2.33
N LEU A 214 -15.76 -7.36 2.44
CA LEU A 214 -15.40 -8.19 1.28
C LEU A 214 -16.56 -8.34 0.26
N SER A 215 -17.83 -8.22 0.69
CA SER A 215 -18.96 -8.26 -0.22
C SER A 215 -19.01 -7.04 -1.15
N GLN A 216 -18.46 -5.92 -0.71
CA GLN A 216 -18.37 -4.68 -1.49
C GLN A 216 -17.29 -4.71 -2.57
N ALA A 217 -16.42 -5.71 -2.59
CA ALA A 217 -15.40 -5.88 -3.64
C ALA A 217 -16.02 -5.94 -5.05
N ARG A 218 -17.23 -6.49 -5.18
CA ARG A 218 -17.97 -6.52 -6.46
C ARG A 218 -18.10 -5.16 -7.13
N ARG A 219 -18.02 -4.07 -6.36
CA ARG A 219 -18.15 -2.70 -6.86
C ARG A 219 -16.92 -2.24 -7.66
N PHE A 220 -15.79 -2.96 -7.52
CA PHE A 220 -14.54 -2.71 -8.26
C PHE A 220 -13.91 -3.98 -8.86
N ASP A 221 -14.59 -5.13 -8.77
CA ASP A 221 -14.18 -6.37 -9.44
C ASP A 221 -14.43 -6.29 -10.97
N VAL A 222 -13.97 -7.31 -11.68
CA VAL A 222 -14.14 -7.46 -13.14
C VAL A 222 -15.59 -7.24 -13.56
N GLY A 223 -15.79 -6.36 -14.54
CA GLY A 223 -17.12 -6.01 -15.07
C GLY A 223 -17.78 -4.83 -14.36
N SER A 224 -17.22 -4.30 -13.26
CA SER A 224 -17.74 -3.08 -12.66
C SER A 224 -17.36 -1.82 -13.47
N PRO A 225 -18.15 -0.73 -13.35
CA PRO A 225 -17.87 0.52 -14.08
C PRO A 225 -16.50 1.15 -13.79
N VAL A 226 -15.92 0.87 -12.61
CA VAL A 226 -14.62 1.42 -12.17
C VAL A 226 -13.45 0.48 -12.41
N TYR A 227 -13.73 -0.75 -12.87
CA TYR A 227 -12.67 -1.74 -13.11
C TYR A 227 -11.64 -1.21 -14.12
N VAL A 228 -10.36 -1.28 -13.76
CA VAL A 228 -9.18 -0.80 -14.52
C VAL A 228 -9.25 0.65 -14.99
N LYS A 229 -10.09 1.47 -14.36
CA LYS A 229 -10.10 2.93 -14.59
C LYS A 229 -9.04 3.60 -13.72
N LEU A 230 -8.34 4.58 -14.29
CA LEU A 230 -7.34 5.38 -13.58
C LEU A 230 -8.02 6.59 -12.94
N LEU A 231 -8.72 6.36 -11.84
CA LEU A 231 -9.47 7.37 -11.12
C LEU A 231 -8.67 7.88 -9.91
N THR A 232 -8.79 9.16 -9.60
CA THR A 232 -8.35 9.74 -8.32
C THR A 232 -9.25 9.28 -7.18
N ALA A 233 -8.85 9.52 -5.93
CA ALA A 233 -9.67 9.14 -4.78
C ALA A 233 -11.04 9.82 -4.78
N SER A 234 -11.12 11.09 -5.19
CA SER A 234 -12.38 11.84 -5.30
C SER A 234 -13.29 11.28 -6.40
N GLU A 235 -12.73 11.02 -7.59
CA GLU A 235 -13.48 10.44 -8.71
C GLU A 235 -13.98 9.02 -8.39
N LEU A 236 -13.13 8.19 -7.75
CA LEU A 236 -13.53 6.83 -7.36
C LEU A 236 -14.65 6.86 -6.32
N ARG A 237 -14.56 7.73 -5.30
CA ARG A 237 -15.63 7.90 -4.30
C ARG A 237 -16.93 8.35 -4.95
N ALA A 238 -16.88 9.33 -5.86
CA ALA A 238 -18.05 9.78 -6.60
C ALA A 238 -18.67 8.66 -7.45
N ALA A 239 -17.84 7.93 -8.21
CA ALA A 239 -18.30 6.82 -9.04
C ALA A 239 -18.94 5.67 -8.24
N LEU A 240 -18.47 5.49 -7.00
CA LEU A 240 -18.99 4.47 -6.08
C LEU A 240 -20.05 4.99 -5.10
N ASN A 241 -20.45 6.27 -5.15
CA ASN A 241 -21.38 6.90 -4.20
C ASN A 241 -21.01 6.61 -2.74
N ILE A 242 -19.73 6.81 -2.39
CA ILE A 242 -19.20 6.69 -1.02
C ILE A 242 -18.62 8.03 -0.55
N LYS A 243 -18.81 8.32 0.76
CA LYS A 243 -18.33 9.55 1.40
C LYS A 243 -16.83 9.50 1.67
#